data_bdc73a22e2928c1fe8e164ad8290d32a
#
_entry.id   bdc73a22e2928c1fe8e164ad8290d32a
#
_cell.length_a   1.000
_cell.length_b   1.000
_cell.length_c   1.000
_cell.angle_alpha   90.00
_cell.angle_beta   90.00
_cell.angle_gamma   90.00
#
_symmetry.space_group_name_H-M   'P 1'
#
loop_
_entity.id
_entity.type
_entity.pdbx_description
1 polymer ?
#
loop_
_entity_poly.entity_id
_entity_poly.type
_entity_poly.pdbx_seq_one_letter_code
_entity_poly.pdbx_strand_id
1 'polypeptide(L)'
;MEAFSRSEALTAQRAWWLERPWREVSRLPVDSQAAANTEATTSTVRVTLDAESTRALLHDVPKAWHTQPQEPLLTALAQALTAWSGGAVALVDVEGHGREDVLPGMDVSRTVGWFTRVFPALLDLRATKGPGEALRAVKEGLRAVPSQGMGWGLLRHVAQDASLAALPLAEVGFNHLGQVDGAVGAGAPFVLAPEGESLRQRAPSSRRSYLLDVTSAVRDGRLEAIWTFSEAMHRRETVTRVAEDFLVRLRALVDASRAPDAGGHSPSDFPLAKVKQAQLDKLSARFGKKTR
;
A
#
# COMPACT_ATOMS: atom_id res chain seq x y z
N MET A 1 6.12 -19.97 -15.12
CA MET A 1 4.90 -19.34 -14.57
C MET A 1 3.67 -20.24 -14.74
N GLU A 2 3.35 -20.70 -15.95
CA GLU A 2 2.16 -21.54 -16.18
C GLU A 2 2.16 -22.86 -15.38
N ALA A 3 3.26 -23.61 -15.38
CA ALA A 3 3.38 -24.83 -14.55
C ALA A 3 3.23 -24.51 -13.05
N PHE A 4 3.78 -23.40 -12.58
CA PHE A 4 3.65 -22.97 -11.19
C PHE A 4 2.23 -22.55 -10.85
N SER A 5 1.47 -21.94 -11.79
CA SER A 5 0.08 -21.54 -11.57
C SER A 5 -0.86 -22.71 -11.24
N ARG A 6 -0.45 -23.93 -11.56
CA ARG A 6 -1.19 -25.17 -11.30
C ARG A 6 -0.59 -26.02 -10.16
N SER A 7 0.44 -25.49 -9.48
CA SER A 7 1.09 -26.21 -8.38
C SER A 7 0.17 -26.30 -7.14
N GLU A 8 0.35 -27.36 -6.36
CA GLU A 8 -0.35 -27.53 -5.09
C GLU A 8 -0.07 -26.36 -4.12
N ALA A 9 1.18 -25.88 -4.08
CA ALA A 9 1.60 -24.75 -3.27
C ALA A 9 0.84 -23.46 -3.61
N LEU A 10 0.53 -23.23 -4.88
CA LEU A 10 -0.25 -22.07 -5.28
C LEU A 10 -1.75 -22.28 -5.05
N THR A 11 -2.25 -23.47 -5.34
CA THR A 11 -3.65 -23.82 -5.09
C THR A 11 -4.01 -23.72 -3.61
N ALA A 12 -3.11 -24.04 -2.70
CA ALA A 12 -3.30 -23.87 -1.26
C ALA A 12 -3.53 -22.39 -0.84
N GLN A 13 -2.99 -21.44 -1.60
CA GLN A 13 -3.20 -20.00 -1.33
C GLN A 13 -4.62 -19.53 -1.67
N ARG A 14 -5.35 -20.25 -2.53
CA ARG A 14 -6.70 -19.90 -2.96
C ARG A 14 -7.67 -19.70 -1.80
N ALA A 15 -7.66 -20.63 -0.85
CA ALA A 15 -8.54 -20.56 0.33
C ALA A 15 -8.28 -19.28 1.14
N TRP A 16 -7.00 -18.94 1.35
CA TRP A 16 -6.63 -17.71 2.06
C TRP A 16 -7.24 -16.46 1.43
N TRP A 17 -7.21 -16.33 0.09
CA TRP A 17 -7.80 -15.20 -0.62
C TRP A 17 -9.32 -15.14 -0.46
N LEU A 18 -10.01 -16.29 -0.63
CA LEU A 18 -11.47 -16.36 -0.55
C LEU A 18 -12.03 -16.09 0.86
N GLU A 19 -11.26 -16.39 1.91
CA GLU A 19 -11.64 -16.18 3.31
C GLU A 19 -11.48 -14.73 3.79
N ARG A 20 -10.94 -13.83 2.98
CA ARG A 20 -10.81 -12.42 3.37
C ARG A 20 -12.18 -11.74 3.47
N PRO A 21 -12.30 -10.66 4.28
CA PRO A 21 -13.57 -9.97 4.53
C PRO A 21 -13.99 -9.08 3.35
N TRP A 22 -14.09 -9.64 2.15
CA TRP A 22 -14.47 -8.92 0.93
C TRP A 22 -15.80 -8.19 1.01
N ARG A 23 -16.75 -8.70 1.81
CA ARG A 23 -18.08 -8.12 2.01
C ARG A 23 -18.06 -6.86 2.86
N GLU A 24 -16.99 -6.64 3.61
CA GLU A 24 -16.82 -5.50 4.50
C GLU A 24 -16.15 -4.30 3.77
N VAL A 25 -15.73 -4.52 2.52
CA VAL A 25 -15.11 -3.47 1.71
C VAL A 25 -16.16 -2.44 1.33
N SER A 26 -15.91 -1.19 1.70
CA SER A 26 -16.75 -0.06 1.30
C SER A 26 -16.29 0.51 -0.03
N ARG A 27 -17.25 0.77 -0.91
CA ARG A 27 -16.98 1.49 -2.15
C ARG A 27 -16.65 2.96 -1.86
N LEU A 28 -15.82 3.55 -2.69
CA LEU A 28 -15.52 4.98 -2.58
C LEU A 28 -16.72 5.82 -3.04
N PRO A 29 -17.04 6.91 -2.32
CA PRO A 29 -18.00 7.88 -2.82
C PRO A 29 -17.49 8.52 -4.10
N VAL A 30 -18.37 8.77 -5.06
CA VAL A 30 -18.07 9.55 -6.27
C VAL A 30 -18.90 10.83 -6.28
N ASP A 31 -18.32 11.93 -6.72
CA ASP A 31 -19.02 13.22 -6.80
C ASP A 31 -19.98 13.28 -8.00
N SER A 32 -19.69 12.49 -9.04
CA SER A 32 -20.50 12.41 -10.26
C SER A 32 -20.42 11.01 -10.87
N GLN A 33 -21.53 10.61 -11.51
CA GLN A 33 -21.61 9.37 -12.29
C GLN A 33 -21.99 9.69 -13.76
N ALA A 34 -21.91 10.96 -14.17
CA ALA A 34 -22.42 11.41 -15.45
C ALA A 34 -21.52 11.04 -16.64
N ALA A 35 -20.27 10.65 -16.41
CA ALA A 35 -19.33 10.36 -17.48
C ALA A 35 -18.43 9.15 -17.15
N ALA A 36 -17.74 8.65 -18.17
CA ALA A 36 -16.83 7.52 -18.03
C ALA A 36 -15.48 7.95 -17.39
N ASN A 37 -14.92 7.09 -16.55
CA ASN A 37 -13.57 7.25 -16.00
C ASN A 37 -12.53 6.96 -17.08
N THR A 38 -12.06 8.00 -17.77
CA THR A 38 -11.12 7.89 -18.90
C THR A 38 -9.89 8.78 -18.72
N GLU A 39 -8.84 8.51 -19.48
CA GLU A 39 -7.61 9.29 -19.49
C GLU A 39 -7.80 10.73 -20.01
N ALA A 40 -8.87 10.98 -20.80
CA ALA A 40 -9.20 12.33 -21.28
C ALA A 40 -9.47 13.33 -20.14
N THR A 41 -10.03 12.85 -19.04
CA THR A 41 -10.44 13.65 -17.88
C THR A 41 -9.49 13.52 -16.68
N THR A 42 -8.30 12.96 -16.93
CA THR A 42 -7.29 12.77 -15.87
C THR A 42 -6.77 14.10 -15.35
N SER A 43 -6.72 14.21 -14.04
CA SER A 43 -6.14 15.32 -13.29
C SER A 43 -5.32 14.79 -12.12
N THR A 44 -4.49 15.62 -11.52
CA THR A 44 -3.63 15.23 -10.40
C THR A 44 -3.69 16.23 -9.27
N VAL A 45 -3.63 15.70 -8.05
CA VAL A 45 -3.36 16.45 -6.81
C VAL A 45 -2.04 15.96 -6.26
N ARG A 46 -1.15 16.89 -5.90
CA ARG A 46 0.13 16.59 -5.27
C ARG A 46 0.12 17.12 -3.84
N VAL A 47 0.52 16.28 -2.90
CA VAL A 47 0.72 16.67 -1.51
C VAL A 47 2.11 16.24 -1.06
N THR A 48 2.71 17.02 -0.14
CA THR A 48 4.10 16.80 0.27
C THR A 48 4.19 16.83 1.79
N LEU A 49 4.83 15.82 2.36
CA LEU A 49 5.21 15.78 3.76
C LEU A 49 6.56 16.50 3.91
N ASP A 50 6.71 17.34 4.93
CA ASP A 50 7.94 18.05 5.20
C ASP A 50 9.13 17.11 5.50
N ALA A 51 10.35 17.61 5.39
CA ALA A 51 11.57 16.81 5.50
C ALA A 51 11.75 16.18 6.90
N GLU A 52 11.37 16.90 7.97
CA GLU A 52 11.48 16.38 9.34
C GLU A 52 10.52 15.20 9.54
N SER A 53 9.25 15.39 9.19
CA SER A 53 8.22 14.34 9.28
C SER A 53 8.54 13.16 8.35
N THR A 54 9.09 13.42 7.16
CA THR A 54 9.54 12.37 6.23
C THR A 54 10.67 11.54 6.83
N ARG A 55 11.68 12.19 7.40
CA ARG A 55 12.79 11.49 8.07
C ARG A 55 12.26 10.64 9.23
N ALA A 56 11.39 11.18 10.06
CA ALA A 56 10.79 10.45 11.18
C ALA A 56 9.94 9.27 10.70
N LEU A 57 9.16 9.43 9.63
CA LEU A 57 8.38 8.36 9.01
C LEU A 57 9.26 7.21 8.51
N LEU A 58 10.45 7.52 7.96
CA LEU A 58 11.36 6.53 7.39
C LEU A 58 12.29 5.89 8.42
N HIS A 59 12.49 6.50 9.60
CA HIS A 59 13.45 6.02 10.61
C HIS A 59 12.81 5.75 11.97
N ASP A 60 12.04 6.71 12.52
CA ASP A 60 11.51 6.61 13.88
C ASP A 60 10.33 5.62 13.95
N VAL A 61 9.41 5.69 12.97
CA VAL A 61 8.28 4.76 12.86
C VAL A 61 8.72 3.31 12.68
N PRO A 62 9.63 2.98 11.73
CA PRO A 62 10.18 1.63 11.61
C PRO A 62 10.92 1.15 12.86
N LYS A 63 11.65 2.03 13.51
CA LYS A 63 12.35 1.68 14.76
C LYS A 63 11.38 1.33 15.89
N ALA A 64 10.25 2.05 15.99
CA ALA A 64 9.26 1.81 17.05
C ALA A 64 8.44 0.53 16.80
N TRP A 65 7.98 0.28 15.57
CA TRP A 65 7.04 -0.81 15.26
C TRP A 65 7.60 -1.90 14.34
N HIS A 66 8.90 -1.88 14.01
CA HIS A 66 9.53 -2.86 13.10
C HIS A 66 8.83 -2.95 11.74
N THR A 67 8.52 -1.78 11.16
CA THR A 67 7.78 -1.68 9.89
C THR A 67 8.70 -1.51 8.68
N GLN A 68 8.17 -1.91 7.52
CA GLN A 68 8.72 -1.50 6.22
C GLN A 68 8.12 -0.14 5.82
N PRO A 69 8.78 0.69 4.99
CA PRO A 69 8.29 2.02 4.62
C PRO A 69 6.87 2.05 4.04
N GLN A 70 6.48 1.01 3.33
CA GLN A 70 5.16 0.89 2.70
C GLN A 70 4.03 0.70 3.74
N GLU A 71 4.30 0.06 4.89
CA GLU A 71 3.30 -0.27 5.89
C GLU A 71 2.66 0.98 6.53
N PRO A 72 3.43 2.00 7.00
CA PRO A 72 2.83 3.24 7.50
C PRO A 72 2.12 4.06 6.40
N LEU A 73 2.61 4.04 5.16
CA LEU A 73 1.95 4.71 4.05
C LEU A 73 0.58 4.11 3.76
N LEU A 74 0.49 2.78 3.67
CA LEU A 74 -0.78 2.06 3.48
C LEU A 74 -1.71 2.21 4.69
N THR A 75 -1.17 2.33 5.91
CA THR A 75 -1.97 2.60 7.11
C THR A 75 -2.64 3.97 7.03
N ALA A 76 -1.89 5.02 6.71
CA ALA A 76 -2.42 6.36 6.56
C ALA A 76 -3.44 6.44 5.40
N LEU A 77 -3.15 5.76 4.29
CA LEU A 77 -4.06 5.66 3.16
C LEU A 77 -5.37 4.98 3.56
N ALA A 78 -5.30 3.83 4.25
CA ALA A 78 -6.48 3.13 4.74
C ALA A 78 -7.32 4.00 5.66
N GLN A 79 -6.70 4.72 6.60
CA GLN A 79 -7.40 5.64 7.51
C GLN A 79 -8.09 6.79 6.75
N ALA A 80 -7.43 7.38 5.75
CA ALA A 80 -8.04 8.45 4.95
C ALA A 80 -9.21 7.92 4.09
N LEU A 81 -9.04 6.77 3.45
CA LEU A 81 -10.08 6.15 2.62
C LEU A 81 -11.30 5.71 3.45
N THR A 82 -11.09 5.09 4.61
CA THR A 82 -12.17 4.64 5.48
C THR A 82 -12.92 5.81 6.12
N ALA A 83 -12.22 6.88 6.51
CA ALA A 83 -12.84 8.12 6.97
C ALA A 83 -13.71 8.78 5.89
N TRP A 84 -13.24 8.75 4.64
CA TRP A 84 -14.00 9.32 3.51
C TRP A 84 -15.19 8.45 3.09
N SER A 85 -15.03 7.12 3.02
CA SER A 85 -16.11 6.20 2.59
C SER A 85 -17.13 5.90 3.69
N GLY A 86 -16.82 6.21 4.94
CA GLY A 86 -17.63 5.83 6.11
C GLY A 86 -17.53 4.35 6.48
N GLY A 87 -16.60 3.61 5.85
CA GLY A 87 -16.37 2.19 6.13
C GLY A 87 -15.23 1.97 7.12
N ALA A 88 -14.82 0.71 7.26
CA ALA A 88 -13.71 0.32 8.13
C ALA A 88 -12.71 -0.64 7.46
N VAL A 89 -12.97 -1.05 6.22
CA VAL A 89 -12.08 -1.89 5.41
C VAL A 89 -11.86 -1.20 4.07
N ALA A 90 -10.62 -0.82 3.78
CA ALA A 90 -10.23 -0.28 2.48
C ALA A 90 -9.62 -1.40 1.62
N LEU A 91 -9.99 -1.42 0.34
CA LEU A 91 -9.42 -2.31 -0.68
C LEU A 91 -8.52 -1.51 -1.59
N VAL A 92 -7.24 -1.87 -1.64
CA VAL A 92 -6.22 -1.16 -2.41
C VAL A 92 -5.41 -2.17 -3.20
N ASP A 93 -5.27 -1.99 -4.50
CA ASP A 93 -4.29 -2.73 -5.28
C ASP A 93 -2.89 -2.17 -5.00
N VAL A 94 -2.02 -3.03 -4.51
CA VAL A 94 -0.66 -2.67 -4.11
C VAL A 94 0.33 -3.19 -5.14
N GLU A 95 1.17 -2.30 -5.66
CA GLU A 95 2.27 -2.68 -6.52
C GLU A 95 3.51 -3.09 -5.71
N GLY A 96 4.22 -4.11 -6.22
CA GLY A 96 5.53 -4.51 -5.74
C GLY A 96 6.46 -4.82 -6.92
N HIS A 97 7.77 -4.81 -6.68
CA HIS A 97 8.76 -4.98 -7.74
C HIS A 97 8.76 -6.38 -8.39
N GLY A 98 8.15 -7.39 -7.75
CA GLY A 98 8.00 -8.75 -8.29
C GLY A 98 9.31 -9.54 -8.46
N ARG A 99 10.38 -9.10 -7.80
CA ARG A 99 11.70 -9.74 -7.84
C ARG A 99 12.02 -10.50 -6.55
N GLU A 100 10.99 -10.78 -5.76
CA GLU A 100 11.10 -11.58 -4.56
C GLU A 100 11.42 -13.04 -4.92
N ASP A 101 12.16 -13.70 -4.07
CA ASP A 101 12.52 -15.13 -4.22
C ASP A 101 11.29 -16.01 -3.88
N VAL A 102 10.33 -16.03 -4.79
CA VAL A 102 9.08 -16.79 -4.64
C VAL A 102 9.13 -18.13 -5.39
N LEU A 103 9.95 -18.21 -6.44
CA LEU A 103 10.08 -19.40 -7.26
C LEU A 103 11.40 -20.11 -6.94
N PRO A 104 11.36 -21.31 -6.35
CA PRO A 104 12.58 -22.03 -5.98
C PRO A 104 13.53 -22.18 -7.17
N GLY A 105 14.79 -21.80 -6.97
CA GLY A 105 15.86 -21.91 -7.97
C GLY A 105 15.81 -20.87 -9.11
N MET A 106 14.97 -19.85 -9.00
CA MET A 106 14.89 -18.78 -10.01
C MET A 106 15.28 -17.43 -9.39
N ASP A 107 16.48 -16.96 -9.66
CA ASP A 107 16.94 -15.61 -9.32
C ASP A 107 16.74 -14.66 -10.50
N VAL A 108 15.82 -13.71 -10.36
CA VAL A 108 15.52 -12.67 -11.34
C VAL A 108 16.10 -11.30 -10.97
N SER A 109 16.92 -11.22 -9.92
CA SER A 109 17.43 -9.94 -9.37
C SER A 109 18.20 -9.12 -10.43
N ARG A 110 18.90 -9.78 -11.34
CA ARG A 110 19.70 -9.17 -12.42
C ARG A 110 19.08 -9.32 -13.81
N THR A 111 17.87 -9.82 -13.92
CA THR A 111 17.19 -10.02 -15.20
C THR A 111 16.55 -8.72 -15.68
N VAL A 112 16.83 -8.31 -16.92
CA VAL A 112 16.16 -7.16 -17.53
C VAL A 112 14.73 -7.56 -17.90
N GLY A 113 13.75 -6.77 -17.44
CA GLY A 113 12.34 -7.01 -17.72
C GLY A 113 11.41 -6.34 -16.72
N TRP A 114 10.12 -6.35 -17.04
CA TRP A 114 9.06 -5.84 -16.17
C TRP A 114 8.53 -6.99 -15.33
N PHE A 115 8.76 -6.94 -14.01
CA PHE A 115 8.35 -7.99 -13.06
C PHE A 115 7.30 -7.50 -12.05
N THR A 116 6.84 -6.26 -12.19
CA THR A 116 5.85 -5.67 -11.28
C THR A 116 4.69 -6.62 -11.05
N ARG A 117 4.39 -6.89 -9.79
CA ARG A 117 3.21 -7.59 -9.35
C ARG A 117 2.20 -6.62 -8.77
N VAL A 118 0.93 -6.95 -8.93
CA VAL A 118 -0.19 -6.21 -8.32
C VAL A 118 -1.06 -7.21 -7.57
N PHE A 119 -1.45 -6.87 -6.37
CA PHE A 119 -2.37 -7.69 -5.58
C PHE A 119 -3.29 -6.82 -4.71
N PRO A 120 -4.53 -7.26 -4.45
CA PRO A 120 -5.46 -6.54 -3.60
C PRO A 120 -5.10 -6.72 -2.12
N ALA A 121 -4.86 -5.62 -1.44
CA ALA A 121 -4.68 -5.57 0.00
C ALA A 121 -5.99 -5.11 0.66
N LEU A 122 -6.56 -5.94 1.53
CA LEU A 122 -7.66 -5.56 2.39
C LEU A 122 -7.08 -4.98 3.69
N LEU A 123 -7.18 -3.67 3.82
CA LEU A 123 -6.66 -2.91 4.96
C LEU A 123 -7.78 -2.75 5.98
N ASP A 124 -7.82 -3.68 6.93
CA ASP A 124 -8.91 -3.85 7.90
C ASP A 124 -8.62 -3.07 9.19
N LEU A 125 -9.40 -2.02 9.43
CA LEU A 125 -9.27 -1.14 10.59
C LEU A 125 -10.41 -1.32 11.62
N ARG A 126 -11.28 -2.33 11.48
CA ARG A 126 -12.47 -2.53 12.32
C ARG A 126 -12.17 -2.66 13.82
N ALA A 127 -11.04 -3.24 14.16
CA ALA A 127 -10.66 -3.49 15.55
C ALA A 127 -9.64 -2.48 16.08
N THR A 128 -9.44 -1.34 15.41
CA THR A 128 -8.39 -0.37 15.75
C THR A 128 -8.98 0.92 16.33
N LYS A 129 -8.35 1.47 17.36
CA LYS A 129 -8.77 2.69 18.05
C LYS A 129 -7.82 3.89 17.88
N GLY A 130 -6.61 3.65 17.41
CA GLY A 130 -5.60 4.68 17.28
C GLY A 130 -4.54 4.35 16.23
N PRO A 131 -3.61 5.30 15.94
CA PRO A 131 -2.65 5.16 14.86
C PRO A 131 -1.73 3.94 15.01
N GLY A 132 -1.25 3.65 16.23
CA GLY A 132 -0.38 2.50 16.47
C GLY A 132 -1.08 1.14 16.28
N GLU A 133 -2.35 1.02 16.71
CA GLU A 133 -3.14 -0.19 16.48
C GLU A 133 -3.46 -0.37 15.00
N ALA A 134 -3.78 0.72 14.29
CA ALA A 134 -4.01 0.69 12.86
C ALA A 134 -2.75 0.25 12.09
N LEU A 135 -1.58 0.80 12.45
CA LEU A 135 -0.31 0.41 11.85
C LEU A 135 0.00 -1.08 12.07
N ARG A 136 -0.21 -1.58 13.28
CA ARG A 136 -0.03 -3.00 13.61
C ARG A 136 -0.98 -3.87 12.80
N ALA A 137 -2.26 -3.50 12.70
CA ALA A 137 -3.26 -4.26 11.95
C ALA A 137 -2.90 -4.34 10.45
N VAL A 138 -2.53 -3.22 9.85
CA VAL A 138 -2.12 -3.15 8.43
C VAL A 138 -0.84 -3.94 8.20
N LYS A 139 0.19 -3.78 9.06
CA LYS A 139 1.42 -4.54 9.01
C LYS A 139 1.18 -6.05 9.03
N GLU A 140 0.40 -6.54 10.01
CA GLU A 140 0.09 -7.97 10.11
C GLU A 140 -0.72 -8.46 8.91
N GLY A 141 -1.68 -7.65 8.43
CA GLY A 141 -2.47 -7.98 7.25
C GLY A 141 -1.63 -8.12 5.98
N LEU A 142 -0.70 -7.19 5.74
CA LEU A 142 0.20 -7.22 4.59
C LEU A 142 1.20 -8.38 4.65
N ARG A 143 1.76 -8.64 5.83
CA ARG A 143 2.74 -9.73 6.02
C ARG A 143 2.10 -11.12 5.99
N ALA A 144 0.80 -11.21 6.24
CA ALA A 144 0.04 -12.45 6.10
C ALA A 144 -0.28 -12.80 4.64
N VAL A 145 -0.08 -11.88 3.69
CA VAL A 145 -0.34 -12.13 2.26
C VAL A 145 0.59 -13.21 1.72
N PRO A 146 0.07 -14.36 1.23
CA PRO A 146 0.89 -15.46 0.77
C PRO A 146 1.80 -15.04 -0.40
N SER A 147 3.06 -15.49 -0.36
CA SER A 147 4.06 -15.18 -1.39
C SER A 147 4.06 -13.71 -1.81
N GLN A 148 3.86 -12.83 -0.83
CA GLN A 148 3.83 -11.37 -1.01
C GLN A 148 2.85 -10.91 -2.12
N GLY A 149 1.81 -11.68 -2.39
CA GLY A 149 0.77 -11.36 -3.38
C GLY A 149 1.02 -11.88 -4.80
N MET A 150 2.17 -12.50 -5.09
CA MET A 150 2.45 -13.05 -6.42
C MET A 150 1.41 -14.08 -6.86
N GLY A 151 0.89 -14.88 -5.93
CA GLY A 151 -0.11 -15.90 -6.19
C GLY A 151 -1.43 -15.35 -6.73
N TRP A 152 -1.80 -14.12 -6.38
CA TRP A 152 -3.06 -13.52 -6.82
C TRP A 152 -3.19 -13.46 -8.34
N GLY A 153 -2.22 -12.83 -9.00
CA GLY A 153 -2.23 -12.68 -10.46
C GLY A 153 -2.18 -14.03 -11.19
N LEU A 154 -1.41 -14.98 -10.66
CA LEU A 154 -1.29 -16.32 -11.24
C LEU A 154 -2.60 -17.11 -11.13
N LEU A 155 -3.25 -17.10 -9.97
CA LEU A 155 -4.54 -17.77 -9.76
C LEU A 155 -5.64 -17.11 -10.58
N ARG A 156 -5.76 -15.80 -10.53
CA ARG A 156 -6.84 -15.06 -11.17
C ARG A 156 -6.74 -15.04 -12.69
N HIS A 157 -5.54 -14.81 -13.24
CA HIS A 157 -5.36 -14.53 -14.67
C HIS A 157 -4.73 -15.69 -15.44
N VAL A 158 -3.80 -16.44 -14.87
CA VAL A 158 -3.14 -17.56 -15.56
C VAL A 158 -3.93 -18.86 -15.36
N ALA A 159 -4.29 -19.19 -14.11
CA ALA A 159 -5.14 -20.34 -13.80
C ALA A 159 -6.64 -20.10 -14.07
N GLN A 160 -7.03 -18.84 -14.28
CA GLN A 160 -8.42 -18.42 -14.57
C GLN A 160 -9.44 -18.87 -13.52
N ASP A 161 -9.07 -18.75 -12.23
CA ASP A 161 -9.98 -19.11 -11.12
C ASP A 161 -11.23 -18.22 -11.10
N ALA A 162 -12.37 -18.83 -11.40
CA ALA A 162 -13.65 -18.13 -11.51
C ALA A 162 -14.10 -17.51 -10.18
N SER A 163 -13.78 -18.14 -9.03
CA SER A 163 -14.15 -17.62 -7.72
C SER A 163 -13.37 -16.36 -7.37
N LEU A 164 -12.07 -16.34 -7.68
CA LEU A 164 -11.25 -15.14 -7.51
C LEU A 164 -11.60 -14.05 -8.54
N ALA A 165 -11.99 -14.45 -9.76
CA ALA A 165 -12.44 -13.49 -10.77
C ALA A 165 -13.73 -12.76 -10.38
N ALA A 166 -14.58 -13.39 -9.57
CA ALA A 166 -15.84 -12.83 -9.07
C ALA A 166 -15.68 -11.88 -7.88
N LEU A 167 -14.49 -11.79 -7.28
CA LEU A 167 -14.23 -10.90 -6.14
C LEU A 167 -14.22 -9.43 -6.56
N PRO A 168 -14.55 -8.49 -5.65
CA PRO A 168 -14.50 -7.07 -5.92
C PRO A 168 -13.13 -6.62 -6.46
N LEU A 169 -13.16 -5.67 -7.39
CA LEU A 169 -11.95 -4.98 -7.87
C LEU A 169 -11.66 -3.79 -6.95
N ALA A 170 -10.37 -3.52 -6.74
CA ALA A 170 -9.95 -2.32 -6.04
C ALA A 170 -10.29 -1.07 -6.87
N GLU A 171 -10.76 -0.03 -6.19
CA GLU A 171 -11.02 1.30 -6.77
C GLU A 171 -9.81 2.23 -6.58
N VAL A 172 -8.80 1.80 -5.82
CA VAL A 172 -7.56 2.52 -5.56
C VAL A 172 -6.37 1.67 -5.93
N GLY A 173 -5.45 2.24 -6.72
CA GLY A 173 -4.09 1.72 -6.91
C GLY A 173 -3.10 2.46 -6.02
N PHE A 174 -2.11 1.76 -5.48
CA PHE A 174 -1.04 2.37 -4.68
C PHE A 174 0.33 1.83 -5.08
N ASN A 175 1.25 2.77 -5.36
CA ASN A 175 2.64 2.46 -5.64
C ASN A 175 3.58 3.38 -4.82
N HIS A 176 4.60 2.79 -4.19
CA HIS A 176 5.67 3.54 -3.52
C HIS A 176 7.01 3.28 -4.18
N LEU A 177 7.55 4.30 -4.83
CA LEU A 177 8.79 4.21 -5.62
C LEU A 177 10.07 4.28 -4.78
N GLY A 178 9.94 4.47 -3.45
CA GLY A 178 11.09 4.64 -2.56
C GLY A 178 11.79 5.99 -2.74
N GLN A 179 13.10 6.01 -2.52
CA GLN A 179 13.93 7.22 -2.73
C GLN A 179 14.39 7.28 -4.19
N VAL A 180 14.09 8.38 -4.86
CA VAL A 180 14.36 8.55 -6.30
C VAL A 180 15.54 9.49 -6.60
N ASP A 181 16.13 10.10 -5.57
CA ASP A 181 17.19 11.13 -5.72
C ASP A 181 18.48 10.60 -6.38
N GLY A 182 18.77 9.30 -6.26
CA GLY A 182 19.99 8.72 -6.82
C GLY A 182 19.93 8.37 -8.31
N ALA A 183 18.73 8.35 -8.89
CA ALA A 183 18.53 7.96 -10.29
C ALA A 183 18.61 9.15 -11.26
N VAL A 184 18.20 10.35 -10.81
CA VAL A 184 18.11 11.56 -11.62
C VAL A 184 18.30 12.77 -10.70
N GLY A 185 19.30 13.61 -10.92
CA GLY A 185 19.55 14.79 -10.07
C GLY A 185 20.91 15.44 -10.33
N ALA A 186 21.27 16.41 -9.51
CA ALA A 186 22.56 17.08 -9.61
C ALA A 186 23.72 16.08 -9.43
N GLY A 187 24.51 15.88 -10.48
CA GLY A 187 25.62 14.91 -10.52
C GLY A 187 25.26 13.55 -11.13
N ALA A 188 24.00 13.27 -11.45
CA ALA A 188 23.62 12.10 -12.24
C ALA A 188 23.93 12.32 -13.74
N PRO A 189 24.25 11.25 -14.51
CA PRO A 189 24.50 11.37 -15.94
C PRO A 189 23.25 11.76 -16.75
N PHE A 190 22.07 11.70 -16.13
CA PHE A 190 20.78 12.04 -16.73
C PHE A 190 20.00 12.99 -15.84
N VAL A 191 19.27 13.93 -16.44
CA VAL A 191 18.30 14.79 -15.77
C VAL A 191 16.92 14.55 -16.38
N LEU A 192 15.87 14.77 -15.58
CA LEU A 192 14.51 14.73 -16.11
C LEU A 192 14.32 15.87 -17.11
N ALA A 193 13.87 15.53 -18.32
CA ALA A 193 13.50 16.53 -19.28
C ALA A 193 12.18 17.19 -18.83
N PRO A 194 12.08 18.55 -18.86
CA PRO A 194 10.84 19.25 -18.46
C PRO A 194 9.62 18.79 -19.24
N GLU A 195 9.81 18.40 -20.50
CA GLU A 195 8.78 17.92 -21.41
C GLU A 195 8.24 16.54 -20.98
N GLY A 196 9.01 15.77 -20.21
CA GLY A 196 8.62 14.41 -19.77
C GLY A 196 7.36 14.38 -18.89
N GLU A 197 7.07 15.46 -18.16
CA GLU A 197 5.85 15.58 -17.36
C GLU A 197 4.58 15.75 -18.20
N SER A 198 4.71 16.20 -19.45
CA SER A 198 3.58 16.46 -20.37
C SER A 198 3.24 15.29 -21.29
N LEU A 199 4.05 14.21 -21.30
CA LEU A 199 3.84 13.08 -22.19
C LEU A 199 2.70 12.20 -21.71
N ARG A 200 1.65 12.11 -22.51
CA ARG A 200 0.55 11.17 -22.28
C ARG A 200 1.01 9.75 -22.60
N GLN A 201 0.99 8.89 -21.58
CA GLN A 201 1.38 7.48 -21.72
C GLN A 201 0.26 6.60 -22.31
N ARG A 202 -0.99 7.09 -22.30
CA ARG A 202 -2.19 6.35 -22.77
C ARG A 202 -3.07 7.20 -23.66
N ALA A 203 -3.82 6.56 -24.53
CA ALA A 203 -4.79 7.25 -25.37
C ALA A 203 -5.87 7.93 -24.51
N PRO A 204 -6.36 9.13 -24.88
CA PRO A 204 -7.39 9.83 -24.10
C PRO A 204 -8.67 9.02 -23.90
N SER A 205 -9.03 8.18 -24.87
CA SER A 205 -10.22 7.30 -24.82
C SER A 205 -10.03 6.07 -23.92
N SER A 206 -8.81 5.76 -23.46
CA SER A 206 -8.54 4.62 -22.59
C SER A 206 -9.28 4.78 -21.27
N ARG A 207 -9.91 3.70 -20.80
CA ARG A 207 -10.50 3.65 -19.46
C ARG A 207 -9.41 3.57 -18.42
N ARG A 208 -9.56 4.30 -17.32
CA ARG A 208 -8.71 4.20 -16.14
C ARG A 208 -9.09 2.95 -15.35
N SER A 209 -8.09 2.26 -14.81
CA SER A 209 -8.31 1.06 -13.98
C SER A 209 -8.87 1.40 -12.61
N TYR A 210 -8.46 2.54 -12.03
CA TYR A 210 -8.81 2.97 -10.69
C TYR A 210 -9.58 4.29 -10.70
N LEU A 211 -10.37 4.53 -9.66
CA LEU A 211 -10.92 5.85 -9.36
C LEU A 211 -9.81 6.79 -8.88
N LEU A 212 -8.95 6.28 -8.01
CA LEU A 212 -7.76 6.97 -7.53
C LEU A 212 -6.52 6.11 -7.78
N ASP A 213 -5.49 6.71 -8.32
CA ASP A 213 -4.17 6.11 -8.47
C ASP A 213 -3.18 6.95 -7.66
N VAL A 214 -2.60 6.36 -6.62
CA VAL A 214 -1.75 7.05 -5.64
C VAL A 214 -0.32 6.56 -5.79
N THR A 215 0.54 7.43 -6.31
CA THR A 215 1.98 7.16 -6.41
C THR A 215 2.72 8.03 -5.42
N SER A 216 3.60 7.42 -4.62
CA SER A 216 4.44 8.14 -3.67
C SER A 216 5.93 7.89 -3.90
N ALA A 217 6.74 8.89 -3.60
CA ALA A 217 8.20 8.82 -3.67
C ALA A 217 8.83 9.77 -2.65
N VAL A 218 10.07 9.51 -2.29
CA VAL A 218 10.88 10.47 -1.52
C VAL A 218 11.83 11.16 -2.49
N ARG A 219 11.71 12.49 -2.55
CA ARG A 219 12.54 13.36 -3.37
C ARG A 219 13.04 14.53 -2.53
N ASP A 220 14.33 14.84 -2.62
CA ASP A 220 14.96 15.92 -1.85
C ASP A 220 14.64 15.85 -0.35
N GLY A 221 14.62 14.61 0.20
CA GLY A 221 14.29 14.34 1.60
C GLY A 221 12.83 14.56 1.99
N ARG A 222 11.92 14.77 1.04
CA ARG A 222 10.48 14.97 1.27
C ARG A 222 9.67 13.87 0.62
N LEU A 223 8.68 13.33 1.35
CA LEU A 223 7.72 12.41 0.76
C LEU A 223 6.69 13.20 -0.05
N GLU A 224 6.65 12.92 -1.33
CA GLU A 224 5.59 13.40 -2.23
C GLU A 224 4.59 12.27 -2.49
N ALA A 225 3.29 12.61 -2.53
CA ALA A 225 2.24 11.72 -2.99
C ALA A 225 1.41 12.41 -4.07
N ILE A 226 1.33 11.75 -5.23
CA ILE A 226 0.57 12.19 -6.39
C ILE A 226 -0.69 11.34 -6.47
N TRP A 227 -1.84 12.01 -6.42
CA TRP A 227 -3.16 11.42 -6.51
C TRP A 227 -3.72 11.70 -7.89
N THR A 228 -3.77 10.68 -8.74
CA THR A 228 -4.30 10.78 -10.10
C THR A 228 -5.74 10.30 -10.10
N PHE A 229 -6.64 11.11 -10.67
CA PHE A 229 -8.08 10.85 -10.67
C PHE A 229 -8.71 11.38 -11.97
N SER A 230 -10.00 11.12 -12.18
CA SER A 230 -10.80 11.69 -13.26
C SER A 230 -11.70 12.80 -12.72
N GLU A 231 -11.63 14.01 -13.31
CA GLU A 231 -12.54 15.13 -12.98
C GLU A 231 -14.00 14.84 -13.39
N ALA A 232 -14.23 13.82 -14.22
CA ALA A 232 -15.57 13.33 -14.51
C ALA A 232 -16.19 12.52 -13.36
N MET A 233 -15.37 12.02 -12.44
CA MET A 233 -15.78 11.20 -11.28
C MET A 233 -15.71 11.96 -9.96
N HIS A 234 -14.67 12.77 -9.78
CA HIS A 234 -14.40 13.49 -8.53
C HIS A 234 -14.05 14.95 -8.81
N ARG A 235 -14.47 15.82 -7.91
CA ARG A 235 -14.00 17.21 -7.89
C ARG A 235 -12.60 17.25 -7.31
N ARG A 236 -11.78 18.18 -7.79
CA ARG A 236 -10.41 18.40 -7.28
C ARG A 236 -10.39 18.64 -5.77
N GLU A 237 -11.34 19.40 -5.24
CA GLU A 237 -11.46 19.72 -3.82
C GLU A 237 -11.71 18.48 -2.97
N THR A 238 -12.50 17.52 -3.48
CA THR A 238 -12.74 16.23 -2.80
C THR A 238 -11.45 15.44 -2.68
N VAL A 239 -10.71 15.29 -3.79
CA VAL A 239 -9.45 14.53 -3.79
C VAL A 239 -8.37 15.26 -2.96
N THR A 240 -8.30 16.59 -3.04
CA THR A 240 -7.35 17.39 -2.22
C THR A 240 -7.59 17.15 -0.74
N ARG A 241 -8.84 17.20 -0.27
CA ARG A 241 -9.17 16.94 1.14
C ARG A 241 -8.74 15.54 1.60
N VAL A 242 -8.96 14.51 0.78
CA VAL A 242 -8.55 13.14 1.11
C VAL A 242 -7.02 13.00 1.13
N ALA A 243 -6.33 13.65 0.20
CA ALA A 243 -4.88 13.66 0.13
C ALA A 243 -4.25 14.43 1.32
N GLU A 244 -4.87 15.51 1.77
CA GLU A 244 -4.45 16.25 2.96
C GLU A 244 -4.70 15.43 4.23
N ASP A 245 -5.85 14.74 4.35
CA ASP A 245 -6.13 13.83 5.48
C ASP A 245 -5.09 12.70 5.53
N PHE A 246 -4.67 12.16 4.39
CA PHE A 246 -3.56 11.20 4.34
C PHE A 246 -2.27 11.76 4.98
N LEU A 247 -1.89 13.03 4.72
CA LEU A 247 -0.73 13.65 5.38
C LEU A 247 -0.95 13.84 6.88
N VAL A 248 -2.17 14.18 7.30
CA VAL A 248 -2.52 14.28 8.73
C VAL A 248 -2.34 12.93 9.41
N ARG A 249 -2.77 11.83 8.79
CA ARG A 249 -2.57 10.47 9.33
C ARG A 249 -1.10 10.08 9.40
N LEU A 250 -0.30 10.44 8.40
CA LEU A 250 1.15 10.20 8.45
C LEU A 250 1.81 10.92 9.62
N ARG A 251 1.47 12.20 9.84
CA ARG A 251 1.97 12.95 11.00
C ARG A 251 1.53 12.33 12.32
N ALA A 252 0.27 11.87 12.42
CA ALA A 252 -0.22 11.17 13.60
C ALA A 252 0.55 9.87 13.90
N LEU A 253 0.99 9.13 12.88
CA LEU A 253 1.87 7.97 13.05
C LEU A 253 3.27 8.36 13.54
N VAL A 254 3.84 9.45 13.00
CA VAL A 254 5.11 10.01 13.46
C VAL A 254 5.01 10.44 14.93
N ASP A 255 3.97 11.17 15.30
CA ASP A 255 3.77 11.63 16.67
C ASP A 255 3.57 10.45 17.63
N ALA A 256 2.79 9.45 17.20
CA ALA A 256 2.62 8.23 17.99
C ALA A 256 3.94 7.46 18.17
N SER A 257 4.89 7.53 17.23
CA SER A 257 6.20 6.87 17.37
C SER A 257 7.10 7.49 18.43
N ARG A 258 6.83 8.74 18.79
CA ARG A 258 7.60 9.51 19.78
C ARG A 258 7.06 9.37 21.21
N ALA A 259 5.90 8.73 21.39
CA ALA A 259 5.32 8.52 22.72
C ALA A 259 6.20 7.56 23.55
N PRO A 260 6.29 7.76 24.90
CA PRO A 260 7.13 6.94 25.77
C PRO A 260 6.80 5.44 25.76
N ASP A 261 5.57 5.10 25.45
CA ASP A 261 5.02 3.75 25.33
C ASP A 261 4.82 3.32 23.86
N ALA A 262 5.40 4.09 22.94
CA ALA A 262 5.30 3.81 21.50
C ALA A 262 5.96 2.48 21.13
N GLY A 263 5.38 1.87 20.11
CA GLY A 263 5.99 0.73 19.44
C GLY A 263 5.56 -0.62 20.02
N GLY A 264 6.43 -1.59 19.86
CA GLY A 264 6.23 -2.96 20.28
C GLY A 264 6.27 -3.95 19.12
N HIS A 265 6.49 -5.19 19.51
CA HIS A 265 6.52 -6.30 18.57
C HIS A 265 5.11 -6.77 18.20
N SER A 266 5.01 -7.34 17.03
CA SER A 266 3.81 -8.05 16.56
C SER A 266 4.17 -9.47 16.10
N PRO A 267 3.21 -10.38 15.94
CA PRO A 267 3.48 -11.78 15.61
C PRO A 267 4.38 -11.97 14.38
N SER A 268 4.22 -11.16 13.37
CA SER A 268 5.03 -11.23 12.14
C SER A 268 6.51 -10.89 12.32
N ASP A 269 6.90 -10.29 13.44
CA ASP A 269 8.31 -10.05 13.78
C ASP A 269 9.01 -11.35 14.25
N PHE A 270 8.24 -12.40 14.55
CA PHE A 270 8.72 -13.70 15.05
C PHE A 270 8.15 -14.86 14.23
N PRO A 271 8.44 -14.95 12.93
CA PRO A 271 7.79 -15.92 12.02
C PRO A 271 7.99 -17.38 12.44
N LEU A 272 9.07 -17.69 13.14
CA LEU A 272 9.39 -19.04 13.61
C LEU A 272 8.71 -19.40 14.93
N ALA A 273 8.23 -18.43 15.71
CA ALA A 273 7.79 -18.67 17.09
C ALA A 273 6.28 -18.90 17.24
N LYS A 274 5.47 -18.71 16.21
CA LYS A 274 3.99 -18.87 16.21
C LYS A 274 3.30 -18.23 17.44
N VAL A 275 3.79 -17.06 17.88
CA VAL A 275 3.26 -16.33 19.04
C VAL A 275 2.01 -15.53 18.66
N LYS A 276 1.07 -15.39 19.61
CA LYS A 276 -0.09 -14.51 19.48
C LYS A 276 0.20 -13.15 20.11
N GLN A 277 -0.47 -12.06 19.63
CA GLN A 277 -0.26 -10.70 20.15
C GLN A 277 -0.42 -10.64 21.68
N ALA A 278 -1.46 -11.24 22.24
CA ALA A 278 -1.66 -11.27 23.71
C ALA A 278 -0.52 -11.91 24.51
N GLN A 279 0.28 -12.79 23.91
CA GLN A 279 1.46 -13.36 24.53
C GLN A 279 2.63 -12.38 24.49
N LEU A 280 2.80 -11.68 23.36
CA LEU A 280 3.81 -10.62 23.23
C LEU A 280 3.53 -9.47 24.20
N ASP A 281 2.28 -9.02 24.31
CA ASP A 281 1.88 -7.96 25.23
C ASP A 281 2.18 -8.33 26.69
N LYS A 282 1.92 -9.58 27.10
CA LYS A 282 2.28 -10.10 28.43
C LYS A 282 3.80 -10.13 28.66
N LEU A 283 4.57 -10.53 27.66
CA LEU A 283 6.03 -10.53 27.74
C LEU A 283 6.58 -9.12 27.86
N SER A 284 6.12 -8.19 27.02
CA SER A 284 6.52 -6.78 27.07
C SER A 284 6.19 -6.13 28.41
N ALA A 285 5.01 -6.39 28.97
CA ALA A 285 4.62 -5.90 30.29
C ALA A 285 5.50 -6.47 31.41
N ARG A 286 6.00 -7.71 31.27
CA ARG A 286 6.87 -8.37 32.26
C ARG A 286 8.31 -7.89 32.20
N PHE A 287 8.84 -7.65 31.01
CA PHE A 287 10.24 -7.26 30.80
C PHE A 287 10.44 -5.76 30.72
N GLY A 288 9.46 -4.98 30.25
CA GLY A 288 9.53 -3.52 30.17
C GLY A 288 9.58 -2.82 31.54
N LYS A 289 9.25 -3.51 32.62
CA LYS A 289 9.41 -3.02 34.00
C LYS A 289 10.83 -3.19 34.58
N LYS A 290 11.76 -3.82 33.87
CA LYS A 290 13.12 -4.11 34.37
C LYS A 290 14.21 -3.14 33.91
N THR A 291 13.88 -2.15 33.09
CA THR A 291 14.84 -1.14 32.58
C THR A 291 14.39 0.25 33.02
N ARG A 292 14.44 0.52 34.31
CA ARG A 292 14.48 1.86 34.91
C ARG A 292 15.55 1.88 35.97
#